data_275c28f3e9b0389e19a36db20d5a06b7
#
_entry.id   275c28f3e9b0389e19a36db20d5a06b7
#
_cell.length_a   1.000
_cell.length_b   1.000
_cell.length_c   1.000
_cell.angle_alpha   90.00
_cell.angle_beta   90.00
_cell.angle_gamma   90.00
#
_symmetry.space_group_name_H-M   'P 1'
#
loop_
_entity.id
_entity.type
_entity.pdbx_description
1 polymer ?
#
loop_
_entity_poly.entity_id
_entity_poly.type
_entity_poly.pdbx_seq_one_letter_code
_entity_poly.pdbx_strand_id
1 'polypeptide(L)'
;MFSRLRISHRAERRVRRLWANYGVFWLGAVLVGLVSVVYAKFIDFGFELFRGAVAYASWSPLIFTPIGAALAIGLTQKFFRGAEGSGIPQVIATLEDGRLSSSLLSLRIMLGKIVISFVGILCGFTIGREGPTVQIGASLMYAMRRGYRRSSQHIERQLALAGAAAGLAAAFNTPLAGVVFAIEELTRSFVSRNTGTLITAIIFSGVVALGLQGNYLYFGRIPAFNGFAWALIPALIVASVITGVAGGVFGWILLNVALWMPRPLFELRRTHPVYFAFFCGVAIAVIGLASRGTTFGSGYAEARGLLESHETLSPLYALLKFGALIASYLSGIPGGIFAPSLAIGAGLGNTMSLVTSSVPLPSLAALCMVGYLAAVTQSPITSFVIVMEMIDGHQMVMPLMAVALLATQISRTITPSFYHTLAHRFRSSSRLPALSSPSSI
;
A
#
# COMPACT_ATOMS: atom_id res chain seq x y z
N MET A 1 -35.94 43.01 -9.25
CA MET A 1 -36.74 42.08 -10.06
C MET A 1 -36.06 40.71 -10.04
N PHE A 2 -36.19 39.93 -8.94
CA PHE A 2 -35.65 38.61 -8.79
C PHE A 2 -36.77 37.62 -9.18
N SER A 3 -36.70 37.09 -10.39
CA SER A 3 -37.55 35.94 -10.81
C SER A 3 -37.15 34.73 -9.99
N ARG A 4 -38.00 34.31 -9.05
CA ARG A 4 -37.88 33.00 -8.37
C ARG A 4 -37.87 31.91 -9.43
N LEU A 5 -36.70 31.32 -9.66
CA LEU A 5 -36.58 30.07 -10.39
C LEU A 5 -37.45 29.03 -9.66
N ARG A 6 -38.67 28.81 -10.11
CA ARG A 6 -39.49 27.66 -9.69
C ARG A 6 -38.80 26.40 -10.23
N ILE A 7 -37.94 25.78 -9.39
CA ILE A 7 -37.45 24.42 -9.65
C ILE A 7 -38.70 23.56 -9.76
N SER A 8 -38.94 22.97 -10.94
CA SER A 8 -40.13 22.16 -11.15
C SER A 8 -40.12 20.99 -10.16
N HIS A 9 -41.29 20.59 -9.64
CA HIS A 9 -41.45 19.45 -8.73
C HIS A 9 -40.85 18.12 -9.29
N ARG A 10 -40.60 18.06 -10.59
CA ARG A 10 -39.88 16.95 -11.25
C ARG A 10 -38.37 17.06 -11.00
N ALA A 11 -37.80 18.25 -11.05
CA ALA A 11 -36.38 18.49 -10.77
C ALA A 11 -36.04 18.22 -9.29
N GLU A 12 -36.89 18.71 -8.36
CA GLU A 12 -36.74 18.43 -6.91
C GLU A 12 -36.79 16.90 -6.64
N ARG A 13 -37.79 16.21 -7.22
CA ARG A 13 -37.88 14.74 -7.07
C ARG A 13 -36.68 14.03 -7.67
N ARG A 14 -36.10 14.52 -8.77
CA ARG A 14 -34.89 13.96 -9.40
C ARG A 14 -33.66 14.19 -8.53
N VAL A 15 -33.47 15.40 -8.01
CA VAL A 15 -32.38 15.75 -7.09
C VAL A 15 -32.49 14.93 -5.81
N ARG A 16 -33.68 14.83 -5.21
CA ARG A 16 -33.88 14.03 -3.99
C ARG A 16 -33.61 12.54 -4.21
N ARG A 17 -33.93 11.98 -5.38
CA ARG A 17 -33.58 10.60 -5.75
C ARG A 17 -32.07 10.43 -5.97
N LEU A 18 -31.40 11.40 -6.59
CA LEU A 18 -29.95 11.39 -6.74
C LEU A 18 -29.26 11.43 -5.38
N TRP A 19 -29.67 12.31 -4.48
CA TRP A 19 -29.14 12.38 -3.12
C TRP A 19 -29.42 11.09 -2.33
N ALA A 20 -30.59 10.52 -2.44
CA ALA A 20 -30.93 9.26 -1.77
C ALA A 20 -30.10 8.07 -2.28
N ASN A 21 -29.69 8.08 -3.54
CA ASN A 21 -28.93 6.99 -4.16
C ASN A 21 -27.41 7.19 -4.08
N TYR A 22 -26.92 8.42 -4.23
CA TYR A 22 -25.48 8.73 -4.36
C TYR A 22 -24.92 9.54 -3.21
N GLY A 23 -25.74 10.25 -2.44
CA GLY A 23 -25.29 11.14 -1.35
C GLY A 23 -24.48 10.40 -0.29
N VAL A 24 -24.85 9.14 0.01
CA VAL A 24 -24.12 8.30 0.95
C VAL A 24 -22.71 7.98 0.42
N PHE A 25 -22.58 7.72 -0.90
CA PHE A 25 -21.28 7.50 -1.52
C PHE A 25 -20.40 8.75 -1.46
N TRP A 26 -20.97 9.93 -1.80
CA TRP A 26 -20.21 11.17 -1.82
C TRP A 26 -19.77 11.59 -0.42
N LEU A 27 -20.70 11.53 0.55
CA LEU A 27 -20.37 11.81 1.95
C LEU A 27 -19.29 10.85 2.46
N GLY A 28 -19.45 9.55 2.18
CA GLY A 28 -18.47 8.53 2.52
C GLY A 28 -17.11 8.79 1.89
N ALA A 29 -17.06 9.20 0.61
CA ALA A 29 -15.82 9.52 -0.09
C ALA A 29 -15.10 10.75 0.52
N VAL A 30 -15.83 11.79 0.88
CA VAL A 30 -15.29 12.95 1.60
C VAL A 30 -14.70 12.52 2.95
N LEU A 31 -15.40 11.68 3.70
CA LEU A 31 -14.91 11.14 4.97
C LEU A 31 -13.67 10.25 4.77
N VAL A 32 -13.63 9.43 3.71
CA VAL A 32 -12.42 8.65 3.37
C VAL A 32 -11.24 9.56 3.10
N GLY A 33 -11.41 10.62 2.30
CA GLY A 33 -10.36 11.60 2.05
C GLY A 33 -9.85 12.25 3.34
N LEU A 34 -10.76 12.72 4.19
CA LEU A 34 -10.41 13.33 5.47
C LEU A 34 -9.63 12.36 6.39
N VAL A 35 -10.17 11.16 6.60
CA VAL A 35 -9.53 10.14 7.46
C VAL A 35 -8.18 9.72 6.90
N SER A 36 -8.05 9.58 5.58
CA SER A 36 -6.77 9.25 4.93
C SER A 36 -5.71 10.31 5.16
N VAL A 37 -6.06 11.59 5.07
CA VAL A 37 -5.14 12.71 5.33
C VAL A 37 -4.73 12.75 6.81
N VAL A 38 -5.70 12.62 7.72
CA VAL A 38 -5.42 12.60 9.16
C VAL A 38 -4.51 11.41 9.50
N TYR A 39 -4.80 10.24 8.96
CA TYR A 39 -3.99 9.05 9.15
C TYR A 39 -2.57 9.23 8.60
N ALA A 40 -2.42 9.81 7.40
CA ALA A 40 -1.11 10.09 6.82
C ALA A 40 -0.27 10.99 7.72
N LYS A 41 -0.82 12.12 8.18
CA LYS A 41 -0.13 13.04 9.11
C LYS A 41 0.22 12.36 10.44
N PHE A 42 -0.66 11.48 10.93
CA PHE A 42 -0.42 10.73 12.15
C PHE A 42 0.76 9.77 12.00
N ILE A 43 0.85 9.06 10.87
CA ILE A 43 1.99 8.20 10.55
C ILE A 43 3.29 8.99 10.41
N ASP A 44 3.27 10.14 9.70
CA ASP A 44 4.44 11.00 9.53
C ASP A 44 4.93 11.51 10.88
N PHE A 45 4.03 11.97 11.75
CA PHE A 45 4.35 12.38 13.12
C PHE A 45 5.00 11.24 13.94
N GLY A 46 4.47 10.00 13.84
CA GLY A 46 5.07 8.84 14.51
C GLY A 46 6.49 8.56 14.05
N PHE A 47 6.76 8.72 12.75
CA PHE A 47 8.10 8.53 12.20
C PHE A 47 9.07 9.66 12.59
N GLU A 48 8.61 10.89 12.69
CA GLU A 48 9.42 12.01 13.19
C GLU A 48 9.83 11.81 14.64
N LEU A 49 8.90 11.33 15.50
CA LEU A 49 9.23 10.97 16.88
C LEU A 49 10.30 9.86 16.95
N PHE A 50 10.17 8.82 16.11
CA PHE A 50 11.17 7.76 16.04
C PHE A 50 12.54 8.31 15.60
N ARG A 51 12.58 9.15 14.57
CA ARG A 51 13.83 9.80 14.12
C ARG A 51 14.46 10.66 15.21
N GLY A 52 13.65 11.39 15.95
CA GLY A 52 14.11 12.18 17.10
C GLY A 52 14.74 11.30 18.18
N ALA A 53 14.13 10.15 18.49
CA ALA A 53 14.68 9.18 19.45
C ALA A 53 16.02 8.59 18.96
N VAL A 54 16.13 8.26 17.65
CA VAL A 54 17.38 7.75 17.06
C VAL A 54 18.47 8.82 17.02
N ALA A 55 18.12 10.08 16.77
CA ALA A 55 19.06 11.20 16.79
C ALA A 55 19.62 11.47 18.20
N TYR A 56 18.78 11.31 19.23
CA TYR A 56 19.21 11.42 20.64
C TYR A 56 20.08 10.24 21.08
N ALA A 57 19.71 9.02 20.71
CA ALA A 57 20.44 7.80 21.05
C ALA A 57 20.40 6.82 19.88
N SER A 58 21.49 6.74 19.12
CA SER A 58 21.57 5.92 17.90
C SER A 58 21.30 4.42 18.13
N TRP A 59 21.52 3.92 19.35
CA TRP A 59 21.24 2.54 19.76
C TRP A 59 19.76 2.29 20.13
N SER A 60 18.96 3.33 20.29
CA SER A 60 17.56 3.24 20.74
C SER A 60 16.69 2.26 19.94
N PRO A 61 16.86 2.06 18.63
CA PRO A 61 16.10 1.07 17.87
C PRO A 61 16.26 -0.37 18.40
N LEU A 62 17.40 -0.73 18.98
CA LEU A 62 17.61 -2.06 19.56
C LEU A 62 16.62 -2.39 20.70
N ILE A 63 16.06 -1.38 21.33
CA ILE A 63 15.07 -1.55 22.41
C ILE A 63 13.65 -1.29 21.87
N PHE A 64 13.43 -0.12 21.22
CA PHE A 64 12.08 0.28 20.83
C PHE A 64 11.49 -0.60 19.74
N THR A 65 12.29 -1.02 18.76
CA THR A 65 11.77 -1.81 17.63
C THR A 65 11.31 -3.20 18.05
N PRO A 66 12.08 -3.99 18.81
CA PRO A 66 11.61 -5.30 19.29
C PRO A 66 10.42 -5.23 20.27
N ILE A 67 10.45 -4.29 21.21
CA ILE A 67 9.35 -4.12 22.18
C ILE A 67 8.09 -3.67 21.43
N GLY A 68 8.21 -2.71 20.53
CA GLY A 68 7.10 -2.25 19.70
C GLY A 68 6.51 -3.35 18.82
N ALA A 69 7.34 -4.24 18.27
CA ALA A 69 6.89 -5.44 17.55
C ALA A 69 6.01 -6.34 18.41
N ALA A 70 6.51 -6.68 19.61
CA ALA A 70 5.79 -7.53 20.55
C ALA A 70 4.46 -6.89 20.98
N LEU A 71 4.47 -5.58 21.29
CA LEU A 71 3.28 -4.82 21.64
C LEU A 71 2.27 -4.77 20.50
N ALA A 72 2.72 -4.43 19.28
CA ALA A 72 1.86 -4.32 18.10
C ALA A 72 1.16 -5.66 17.80
N ILE A 73 1.89 -6.78 17.81
CA ILE A 73 1.31 -8.09 17.56
C ILE A 73 0.43 -8.55 18.73
N GLY A 74 0.82 -8.31 19.97
CA GLY A 74 0.00 -8.60 21.14
C GLY A 74 -1.36 -7.88 21.09
N LEU A 75 -1.37 -6.58 20.77
CA LEU A 75 -2.60 -5.80 20.58
C LEU A 75 -3.43 -6.32 19.40
N THR A 76 -2.79 -6.64 18.26
CA THR A 76 -3.47 -7.16 17.08
C THR A 76 -4.21 -8.43 17.40
N GLN A 77 -3.54 -9.41 18.03
CA GLN A 77 -4.13 -10.71 18.34
C GLN A 77 -5.23 -10.63 19.40
N LYS A 78 -5.06 -9.77 20.41
CA LYS A 78 -6.03 -9.67 21.49
C LYS A 78 -7.27 -8.85 21.11
N PHE A 79 -7.08 -7.74 20.37
CA PHE A 79 -8.15 -6.78 20.16
C PHE A 79 -8.56 -6.59 18.71
N PHE A 80 -7.67 -6.82 17.72
CA PHE A 80 -7.89 -6.36 16.35
C PHE A 80 -7.55 -7.43 15.29
N ARG A 81 -7.97 -8.67 15.54
CA ARG A 81 -7.83 -9.77 14.56
C ARG A 81 -8.49 -9.39 13.23
N GLY A 82 -7.75 -9.50 12.12
CA GLY A 82 -8.15 -9.03 10.78
C GLY A 82 -7.49 -7.71 10.37
N ALA A 83 -6.78 -7.03 11.30
CA ALA A 83 -5.99 -5.85 10.99
C ALA A 83 -4.56 -6.17 10.51
N GLU A 84 -4.13 -7.43 10.50
CA GLU A 84 -2.78 -7.88 10.15
C GLU A 84 -2.40 -7.51 8.71
N GLY A 85 -1.09 -7.31 8.45
CA GLY A 85 -0.52 -7.13 7.13
C GLY A 85 -1.01 -5.90 6.37
N SER A 86 -0.97 -5.96 5.04
CA SER A 86 -1.22 -4.80 4.16
C SER A 86 -2.66 -4.25 4.23
N GLY A 87 -3.68 -5.11 4.28
CA GLY A 87 -5.09 -4.70 4.16
C GLY A 87 -5.69 -4.91 2.78
N ILE A 88 -4.89 -4.86 1.71
CA ILE A 88 -5.35 -5.09 0.33
C ILE A 88 -5.90 -6.51 0.15
N PRO A 89 -5.22 -7.59 0.58
CA PRO A 89 -5.76 -8.94 0.47
C PRO A 89 -7.10 -9.11 1.20
N GLN A 90 -7.27 -8.46 2.35
CA GLN A 90 -8.53 -8.49 3.11
C GLN A 90 -9.67 -7.85 2.31
N VAL A 91 -9.40 -6.69 1.68
CA VAL A 91 -10.39 -6.03 0.81
C VAL A 91 -10.74 -6.92 -0.38
N ILE A 92 -9.75 -7.48 -1.09
CA ILE A 92 -9.99 -8.39 -2.22
C ILE A 92 -10.84 -9.58 -1.77
N ALA A 93 -10.50 -10.21 -0.64
CA ALA A 93 -11.25 -11.34 -0.10
C ALA A 93 -12.73 -10.97 0.16
N THR A 94 -13.01 -9.76 0.67
CA THR A 94 -14.39 -9.29 0.92
C THR A 94 -15.14 -8.95 -0.37
N LEU A 95 -14.44 -8.45 -1.38
CA LEU A 95 -15.04 -8.20 -2.70
C LEU A 95 -15.40 -9.49 -3.42
N GLU A 96 -14.68 -10.58 -3.18
CA GLU A 96 -14.96 -11.90 -3.73
C GLU A 96 -15.98 -12.70 -2.89
N ASP A 97 -15.95 -12.57 -1.55
CA ASP A 97 -16.90 -13.23 -0.64
C ASP A 97 -17.43 -12.21 0.38
N GLY A 98 -18.60 -11.64 0.10
CA GLY A 98 -19.24 -10.60 0.91
C GLY A 98 -19.53 -11.01 2.37
N ARG A 99 -19.53 -12.31 2.70
CA ARG A 99 -19.70 -12.81 4.08
C ARG A 99 -18.55 -12.39 4.99
N LEU A 100 -17.37 -12.15 4.43
CA LEU A 100 -16.18 -11.69 5.16
C LEU A 100 -16.20 -10.19 5.50
N SER A 101 -17.10 -9.42 4.90
CA SER A 101 -17.10 -7.95 5.04
C SER A 101 -17.30 -7.50 6.49
N SER A 102 -18.16 -8.15 7.26
CA SER A 102 -18.41 -7.79 8.66
C SER A 102 -17.23 -8.06 9.58
N SER A 103 -16.40 -9.06 9.27
CA SER A 103 -15.23 -9.43 10.07
C SER A 103 -13.97 -8.66 9.68
N LEU A 104 -13.80 -8.31 8.39
CA LEU A 104 -12.58 -7.70 7.87
C LEU A 104 -12.71 -6.19 7.58
N LEU A 105 -13.94 -5.66 7.44
CA LEU A 105 -14.22 -4.25 7.14
C LEU A 105 -15.07 -3.58 8.24
N SER A 106 -14.81 -3.86 9.50
CA SER A 106 -15.49 -3.18 10.61
C SER A 106 -14.74 -1.93 11.05
N LEU A 107 -15.46 -0.97 11.67
CA LEU A 107 -14.83 0.23 12.25
C LEU A 107 -13.82 -0.14 13.35
N ARG A 108 -14.02 -1.27 14.05
CA ARG A 108 -13.05 -1.79 15.02
C ARG A 108 -11.73 -2.16 14.34
N ILE A 109 -11.78 -2.87 13.21
CA ILE A 109 -10.59 -3.22 12.42
C ILE A 109 -9.92 -1.97 11.84
N MET A 110 -10.71 -1.00 11.36
CA MET A 110 -10.19 0.29 10.91
C MET A 110 -9.38 0.99 12.00
N LEU A 111 -9.93 1.13 13.20
CA LEU A 111 -9.23 1.74 14.34
C LEU A 111 -7.98 0.95 14.73
N GLY A 112 -8.10 -0.38 14.76
CA GLY A 112 -6.94 -1.26 15.00
C GLY A 112 -5.83 -1.07 13.98
N LYS A 113 -6.19 -0.98 12.69
CA LYS A 113 -5.24 -0.71 11.61
C LYS A 113 -4.51 0.62 11.82
N ILE A 114 -5.23 1.70 12.15
CA ILE A 114 -4.65 3.03 12.41
C ILE A 114 -3.69 2.99 13.60
N VAL A 115 -4.15 2.47 14.75
CA VAL A 115 -3.35 2.47 15.98
C VAL A 115 -2.12 1.60 15.87
N ILE A 116 -2.26 0.38 15.33
CA ILE A 116 -1.16 -0.57 15.33
C ILE A 116 -0.13 -0.23 14.24
N SER A 117 -0.55 0.27 13.07
CA SER A 117 0.41 0.75 12.08
C SER A 117 1.17 1.99 12.57
N PHE A 118 0.53 2.86 13.37
CA PHE A 118 1.22 3.95 14.05
C PHE A 118 2.30 3.43 15.01
N VAL A 119 1.97 2.44 15.86
CA VAL A 119 2.96 1.80 16.74
C VAL A 119 4.10 1.20 15.92
N GLY A 120 3.80 0.54 14.80
CA GLY A 120 4.83 0.00 13.90
C GLY A 120 5.79 1.07 13.37
N ILE A 121 5.27 2.18 12.86
CA ILE A 121 6.08 3.30 12.35
C ILE A 121 6.86 3.99 13.47
N LEU A 122 6.21 4.25 14.61
CA LEU A 122 6.85 4.82 15.80
C LEU A 122 8.02 3.97 16.31
N CYS A 123 8.02 2.67 16.01
CA CYS A 123 9.08 1.74 16.36
C CYS A 123 10.03 1.43 15.18
N GLY A 124 10.00 2.20 14.10
CA GLY A 124 10.94 2.14 12.99
C GLY A 124 10.73 1.00 11.99
N PHE A 125 9.57 0.34 12.00
CA PHE A 125 9.28 -0.74 11.04
C PHE A 125 9.29 -0.22 9.61
N THR A 126 9.79 -1.07 8.71
CA THR A 126 9.80 -0.82 7.26
C THR A 126 8.43 -1.16 6.67
N ILE A 127 7.49 -0.23 6.80
CA ILE A 127 6.11 -0.36 6.34
C ILE A 127 5.61 0.94 5.72
N GLY A 128 4.70 0.82 4.75
CA GLY A 128 3.99 1.94 4.13
C GLY A 128 2.59 2.12 4.72
N ARG A 129 1.99 3.28 4.45
CA ARG A 129 0.64 3.66 4.89
C ARG A 129 -0.46 3.33 3.88
N GLU A 130 -0.10 3.05 2.63
CA GLU A 130 -1.02 2.97 1.48
C GLU A 130 -1.95 1.77 1.57
N GLY A 131 -1.38 0.58 1.82
CA GLY A 131 -2.18 -0.65 2.01
C GLY A 131 -3.18 -0.53 3.16
N PRO A 132 -2.75 -0.09 4.36
CA PRO A 132 -3.66 0.23 5.44
C PRO A 132 -4.76 1.22 5.06
N THR A 133 -4.46 2.28 4.31
CA THR A 133 -5.45 3.29 3.89
C THR A 133 -6.52 2.69 2.97
N VAL A 134 -6.16 1.71 2.14
CA VAL A 134 -7.12 0.95 1.30
C VAL A 134 -8.15 0.22 2.19
N GLN A 135 -7.72 -0.47 3.24
CA GLN A 135 -8.63 -1.16 4.16
C GLN A 135 -9.41 -0.17 5.05
N ILE A 136 -8.79 0.92 5.49
CA ILE A 136 -9.44 2.01 6.25
C ILE A 136 -10.58 2.60 5.41
N GLY A 137 -10.31 2.98 4.16
CA GLY A 137 -11.29 3.53 3.25
C GLY A 137 -12.42 2.56 2.95
N ALA A 138 -12.10 1.29 2.68
CA ALA A 138 -13.10 0.24 2.49
C ALA A 138 -13.99 0.04 3.73
N SER A 139 -13.40 0.02 4.93
CA SER A 139 -14.13 -0.15 6.20
C SER A 139 -15.05 1.02 6.49
N LEU A 140 -14.58 2.24 6.24
CA LEU A 140 -15.39 3.45 6.45
C LEU A 140 -16.58 3.48 5.49
N MET A 141 -16.36 3.26 4.20
CA MET A 141 -17.44 3.19 3.22
C MET A 141 -18.40 2.02 3.49
N TYR A 142 -17.89 0.87 3.87
CA TYR A 142 -18.72 -0.26 4.26
C TYR A 142 -19.62 0.06 5.47
N ALA A 143 -19.12 0.86 6.43
CA ALA A 143 -19.94 1.30 7.57
C ALA A 143 -21.11 2.22 7.13
N MET A 144 -20.95 2.97 6.02
CA MET A 144 -22.00 3.83 5.45
C MET A 144 -23.20 3.06 4.89
N ARG A 145 -23.12 1.72 4.74
CA ARG A 145 -24.27 0.89 4.33
C ARG A 145 -25.49 1.07 5.23
N ARG A 146 -25.28 1.48 6.48
CA ARG A 146 -26.36 1.77 7.43
C ARG A 146 -27.25 2.96 7.02
N GLY A 147 -26.74 3.83 6.13
CA GLY A 147 -27.50 4.93 5.52
C GLY A 147 -28.51 4.47 4.45
N TYR A 148 -28.44 3.23 4.00
CA TYR A 148 -29.39 2.67 3.05
C TYR A 148 -30.53 1.94 3.77
N ARG A 149 -31.77 2.25 3.41
CA ARG A 149 -32.96 1.57 3.99
C ARG A 149 -32.96 0.04 3.79
N ARG A 150 -32.39 -0.42 2.69
CA ARG A 150 -32.14 -1.85 2.38
C ARG A 150 -30.76 -1.97 1.77
N SER A 151 -29.78 -2.42 2.54
CA SER A 151 -28.47 -2.74 2.01
C SER A 151 -28.51 -4.12 1.35
N SER A 152 -28.04 -4.18 0.10
CA SER A 152 -27.82 -5.47 -0.59
C SER A 152 -26.32 -5.75 -0.64
N GLN A 153 -25.95 -7.03 -0.79
CA GLN A 153 -24.53 -7.41 -0.96
C GLN A 153 -23.86 -6.64 -2.11
N HIS A 154 -24.63 -6.33 -3.15
CA HIS A 154 -24.14 -5.53 -4.27
C HIS A 154 -23.75 -4.10 -3.86
N ILE A 155 -24.59 -3.42 -3.08
CA ILE A 155 -24.31 -2.08 -2.53
C ILE A 155 -23.10 -2.13 -1.59
N GLU A 156 -23.04 -3.12 -0.69
CA GLU A 156 -21.92 -3.29 0.24
C GLU A 156 -20.59 -3.49 -0.48
N ARG A 157 -20.59 -4.33 -1.53
CA ARG A 157 -19.41 -4.55 -2.38
C ARG A 157 -18.98 -3.27 -3.10
N GLN A 158 -19.93 -2.48 -3.62
CA GLN A 158 -19.63 -1.21 -4.30
C GLN A 158 -19.08 -0.17 -3.33
N LEU A 159 -19.63 -0.06 -2.13
CA LEU A 159 -19.13 0.83 -1.08
C LEU A 159 -17.70 0.45 -0.70
N ALA A 160 -17.44 -0.84 -0.43
CA ALA A 160 -16.11 -1.31 -0.09
C ALA A 160 -15.09 -1.03 -1.21
N LEU A 161 -15.45 -1.30 -2.47
CA LEU A 161 -14.61 -1.02 -3.64
C LEU A 161 -14.31 0.48 -3.78
N ALA A 162 -15.34 1.32 -3.72
CA ALA A 162 -15.19 2.77 -3.84
C ALA A 162 -14.34 3.34 -2.69
N GLY A 163 -14.55 2.85 -1.46
CA GLY A 163 -13.74 3.25 -0.30
C GLY A 163 -12.28 2.84 -0.41
N ALA A 164 -12.01 1.63 -0.89
CA ALA A 164 -10.64 1.14 -1.11
C ALA A 164 -9.88 2.00 -2.14
N ALA A 165 -10.51 2.25 -3.29
CA ALA A 165 -9.94 3.05 -4.36
C ALA A 165 -9.76 4.53 -3.97
N ALA A 166 -10.76 5.11 -3.29
CA ALA A 166 -10.69 6.46 -2.75
C ALA A 166 -9.59 6.60 -1.68
N GLY A 167 -9.42 5.58 -0.84
CA GLY A 167 -8.36 5.51 0.16
C GLY A 167 -6.97 5.52 -0.49
N LEU A 168 -6.74 4.71 -1.52
CA LEU A 168 -5.47 4.70 -2.25
C LEU A 168 -5.19 6.06 -2.90
N ALA A 169 -6.19 6.61 -3.62
CA ALA A 169 -6.08 7.90 -4.28
C ALA A 169 -5.68 9.02 -3.32
N ALA A 170 -6.30 9.06 -2.13
CA ALA A 170 -5.98 10.04 -1.10
C ALA A 170 -4.61 9.81 -0.44
N ALA A 171 -4.19 8.53 -0.29
CA ALA A 171 -2.91 8.20 0.34
C ALA A 171 -1.71 8.67 -0.47
N PHE A 172 -1.81 8.62 -1.79
CA PHE A 172 -0.74 8.98 -2.73
C PHE A 172 -0.94 10.33 -3.42
N ASN A 173 -2.09 10.98 -3.22
CA ASN A 173 -2.50 12.15 -4.00
C ASN A 173 -2.55 11.87 -5.51
N THR A 174 -3.01 10.67 -5.89
CA THR A 174 -3.01 10.13 -7.26
C THR A 174 -4.41 9.60 -7.63
N PRO A 175 -5.33 10.48 -8.04
CA PRO A 175 -6.71 10.07 -8.34
C PRO A 175 -6.83 9.07 -9.50
N LEU A 176 -6.04 9.23 -10.57
CA LEU A 176 -6.05 8.32 -11.70
C LEU A 176 -5.56 6.93 -11.31
N ALA A 177 -4.50 6.85 -10.50
CA ALA A 177 -4.00 5.60 -9.96
C ALA A 177 -5.07 4.86 -9.13
N GLY A 178 -5.88 5.59 -8.35
CA GLY A 178 -7.00 5.00 -7.61
C GLY A 178 -8.03 4.32 -8.51
N VAL A 179 -8.36 4.92 -9.65
CA VAL A 179 -9.28 4.32 -10.65
C VAL A 179 -8.68 3.05 -11.25
N VAL A 180 -7.43 3.13 -11.69
CA VAL A 180 -6.73 1.99 -12.32
C VAL A 180 -6.55 0.84 -11.33
N PHE A 181 -6.18 1.13 -10.09
CA PHE A 181 -6.07 0.15 -9.01
C PHE A 181 -7.38 -0.59 -8.74
N ALA A 182 -8.51 0.11 -8.75
CA ALA A 182 -9.82 -0.51 -8.57
C ALA A 182 -10.13 -1.50 -9.70
N ILE A 183 -9.74 -1.18 -10.92
CA ILE A 183 -10.00 -2.00 -12.10
C ILE A 183 -9.04 -3.19 -12.18
N GLU A 184 -7.73 -2.94 -12.07
CA GLU A 184 -6.71 -3.94 -12.32
C GLU A 184 -6.47 -4.87 -11.12
N GLU A 185 -6.39 -4.31 -9.90
CA GLU A 185 -6.04 -5.09 -8.71
C GLU A 185 -7.27 -5.57 -7.94
N LEU A 186 -8.24 -4.69 -7.68
CA LEU A 186 -9.35 -5.06 -6.80
C LEU A 186 -10.43 -5.88 -7.49
N THR A 187 -10.76 -5.58 -8.75
CA THR A 187 -11.88 -6.24 -9.44
C THR A 187 -11.46 -7.16 -10.58
N ARG A 188 -10.28 -6.96 -11.16
CA ARG A 188 -9.79 -7.62 -12.38
C ARG A 188 -10.81 -7.57 -13.52
N SER A 189 -11.63 -6.52 -13.56
CA SER A 189 -12.70 -6.37 -14.52
C SER A 189 -12.86 -4.91 -14.94
N PHE A 190 -12.81 -4.66 -16.22
CA PHE A 190 -13.08 -3.34 -16.81
C PHE A 190 -14.59 -3.02 -16.90
N VAL A 191 -15.45 -4.02 -16.72
CA VAL A 191 -16.89 -3.87 -16.89
C VAL A 191 -17.58 -3.90 -15.52
N SER A 192 -17.79 -2.73 -14.91
CA SER A 192 -18.76 -2.60 -13.84
C SER A 192 -19.86 -1.62 -14.26
N ARG A 193 -21.13 -2.00 -14.05
CA ARG A 193 -22.30 -1.15 -14.33
C ARG A 193 -22.29 0.20 -13.59
N ASN A 194 -21.39 0.39 -12.61
CA ASN A 194 -21.36 1.55 -11.73
C ASN A 194 -19.99 2.27 -11.70
N THR A 195 -19.27 2.24 -12.80
CA THR A 195 -17.98 2.94 -12.96
C THR A 195 -18.08 4.43 -12.60
N GLY A 196 -19.21 5.08 -12.93
CA GLY A 196 -19.44 6.49 -12.62
C GLY A 196 -19.45 6.79 -11.11
N THR A 197 -20.06 5.92 -10.29
CA THR A 197 -20.09 6.10 -8.82
C THR A 197 -18.70 5.90 -8.21
N LEU A 198 -17.94 4.93 -8.73
CA LEU A 198 -16.56 4.69 -8.32
C LEU A 198 -15.68 5.91 -8.62
N ILE A 199 -15.72 6.41 -9.85
CA ILE A 199 -14.94 7.57 -10.29
C ILE A 199 -15.29 8.81 -9.46
N THR A 200 -16.58 9.08 -9.23
CA THR A 200 -17.00 10.24 -8.42
C THR A 200 -16.51 10.12 -6.97
N ALA A 201 -16.54 8.93 -6.36
CA ALA A 201 -16.01 8.74 -5.01
C ALA A 201 -14.50 9.00 -4.94
N ILE A 202 -13.74 8.55 -5.93
CA ILE A 202 -12.28 8.79 -6.02
C ILE A 202 -12.01 10.29 -6.18
N ILE A 203 -12.76 10.98 -7.06
CA ILE A 203 -12.62 12.42 -7.27
C ILE A 203 -12.91 13.19 -5.98
N PHE A 204 -14.03 12.92 -5.28
CA PHE A 204 -14.35 13.60 -4.03
C PHE A 204 -13.29 13.39 -2.95
N SER A 205 -12.81 12.17 -2.80
CA SER A 205 -11.73 11.85 -1.86
C SER A 205 -10.41 12.56 -2.23
N GLY A 206 -10.07 12.55 -3.52
CA GLY A 206 -8.88 13.24 -4.04
C GLY A 206 -8.95 14.76 -3.87
N VAL A 207 -10.10 15.38 -4.15
CA VAL A 207 -10.31 16.82 -3.93
C VAL A 207 -10.14 17.19 -2.45
N VAL A 208 -10.65 16.37 -1.53
CA VAL A 208 -10.45 16.58 -0.10
C VAL A 208 -8.97 16.45 0.29
N ALA A 209 -8.29 15.44 -0.22
CA ALA A 209 -6.87 15.24 0.03
C ALA A 209 -6.05 16.41 -0.50
N LEU A 210 -6.31 16.85 -1.74
CA LEU A 210 -5.68 18.00 -2.38
C LEU A 210 -5.94 19.30 -1.61
N GLY A 211 -7.18 19.51 -1.17
CA GLY A 211 -7.56 20.72 -0.41
C GLY A 211 -6.90 20.83 0.97
N LEU A 212 -6.59 19.69 1.62
CA LEU A 212 -6.00 19.63 2.96
C LEU A 212 -4.47 19.53 2.97
N GLN A 213 -3.87 18.90 1.94
CA GLN A 213 -2.42 18.71 1.83
C GLN A 213 -1.76 19.61 0.78
N GLY A 214 -2.57 20.25 -0.08
CA GLY A 214 -2.11 21.00 -1.23
C GLY A 214 -1.80 20.10 -2.44
N ASN A 215 -1.52 20.76 -3.57
CA ASN A 215 -1.10 20.07 -4.78
C ASN A 215 0.40 19.75 -4.70
N TYR A 216 0.75 18.64 -4.05
CA TYR A 216 2.13 18.19 -3.96
C TYR A 216 2.34 16.90 -4.75
N LEU A 217 3.50 16.79 -5.36
CA LEU A 217 3.98 15.56 -5.96
C LEU A 217 4.62 14.71 -4.86
N TYR A 218 4.20 13.46 -4.73
CA TYR A 218 4.63 12.61 -3.63
C TYR A 218 6.16 12.46 -3.59
N PHE A 219 6.80 12.24 -4.73
CA PHE A 219 8.26 12.12 -4.84
C PHE A 219 8.95 13.29 -5.52
N GLY A 220 8.28 14.45 -5.69
CA GLY A 220 8.85 15.61 -6.37
C GLY A 220 8.83 15.48 -7.89
N ARG A 221 9.55 16.37 -8.58
CA ARG A 221 9.68 16.34 -10.04
C ARG A 221 11.01 15.76 -10.42
N ILE A 222 10.98 14.81 -11.37
CA ILE A 222 12.23 14.42 -12.05
C ILE A 222 12.63 15.49 -13.05
N PRO A 223 13.96 15.74 -13.21
CA PRO A 223 14.47 16.59 -14.27
C PRO A 223 13.94 16.13 -15.63
N ALA A 224 13.61 17.08 -16.51
CA ALA A 224 13.07 16.78 -17.82
C ALA A 224 13.99 15.82 -18.59
N PHE A 225 13.45 14.68 -18.98
CA PHE A 225 14.14 13.73 -19.84
C PHE A 225 13.87 14.13 -21.30
N ASN A 226 14.93 14.54 -22.00
CA ASN A 226 14.82 15.01 -23.38
C ASN A 226 14.64 13.84 -24.37
N GLY A 227 13.44 13.24 -24.33
CA GLY A 227 12.98 12.30 -25.36
C GLY A 227 13.45 10.85 -25.19
N PHE A 228 12.85 9.98 -26.01
CA PHE A 228 13.21 8.57 -26.10
C PHE A 228 14.54 8.43 -26.85
N ALA A 229 15.64 8.29 -26.11
CA ALA A 229 16.95 8.00 -26.71
C ALA A 229 17.14 6.48 -26.85
N TRP A 230 17.72 6.02 -27.96
CA TRP A 230 18.07 4.60 -28.15
C TRP A 230 18.94 4.04 -27.01
N ALA A 231 19.73 4.90 -26.37
CA ALA A 231 20.54 4.58 -25.18
C ALA A 231 19.70 4.14 -23.97
N LEU A 232 18.39 4.46 -23.93
CA LEU A 232 17.49 4.05 -22.85
C LEU A 232 17.08 2.57 -22.94
N ILE A 233 17.10 1.97 -24.14
CA ILE A 233 16.61 0.59 -24.34
C ILE A 233 17.42 -0.44 -23.53
N PRO A 234 18.77 -0.44 -23.54
CA PRO A 234 19.54 -1.37 -22.70
C PRO A 234 19.23 -1.20 -21.21
N ALA A 235 19.17 0.05 -20.73
CA ALA A 235 18.85 0.36 -19.34
C ALA A 235 17.44 -0.13 -18.95
N LEU A 236 16.45 0.03 -19.84
CA LEU A 236 15.08 -0.45 -19.66
C LEU A 236 15.04 -1.98 -19.55
N ILE A 237 15.75 -2.70 -20.42
CA ILE A 237 15.81 -4.18 -20.39
C ILE A 237 16.45 -4.63 -19.08
N VAL A 238 17.60 -4.08 -18.71
CA VAL A 238 18.32 -4.42 -17.48
C VAL A 238 17.46 -4.10 -16.24
N ALA A 239 16.83 -2.92 -16.18
CA ALA A 239 15.92 -2.55 -15.12
C ALA A 239 14.74 -3.55 -15.00
N SER A 240 14.14 -3.95 -16.14
CA SER A 240 13.04 -4.90 -16.16
C SER A 240 13.45 -6.28 -15.62
N VAL A 241 14.64 -6.75 -15.98
CA VAL A 241 15.15 -8.06 -15.51
C VAL A 241 15.46 -7.99 -14.01
N ILE A 242 16.22 -7.00 -13.57
CA ILE A 242 16.64 -6.88 -12.16
C ILE A 242 15.41 -6.73 -11.28
N THR A 243 14.50 -5.82 -11.62
CA THR A 243 13.31 -5.56 -10.79
C THR A 243 12.29 -6.67 -10.88
N GLY A 244 12.12 -7.31 -12.04
CA GLY A 244 11.25 -8.44 -12.25
C GLY A 244 11.67 -9.66 -11.42
N VAL A 245 12.97 -9.97 -11.41
CA VAL A 245 13.53 -11.05 -10.58
C VAL A 245 13.44 -10.69 -9.11
N ALA A 246 13.88 -9.51 -8.70
CA ALA A 246 13.87 -9.11 -7.30
C ALA A 246 12.45 -9.07 -6.71
N GLY A 247 11.46 -8.51 -7.44
CA GLY A 247 10.06 -8.49 -7.02
C GLY A 247 9.41 -9.86 -7.02
N GLY A 248 9.73 -10.71 -8.01
CA GLY A 248 9.29 -12.12 -8.06
C GLY A 248 9.83 -12.93 -6.88
N VAL A 249 11.12 -12.80 -6.57
CA VAL A 249 11.75 -13.44 -5.40
C VAL A 249 11.12 -12.93 -4.09
N PHE A 250 10.86 -11.63 -3.96
CA PHE A 250 10.15 -11.08 -2.81
C PHE A 250 8.78 -11.74 -2.61
N GLY A 251 7.96 -11.80 -3.65
CA GLY A 251 6.66 -12.47 -3.62
C GLY A 251 6.77 -13.94 -3.26
N TRP A 252 7.74 -14.65 -3.86
CA TRP A 252 7.99 -16.07 -3.58
C TRP A 252 8.38 -16.31 -2.11
N ILE A 253 9.30 -15.50 -1.56
CA ILE A 253 9.72 -15.60 -0.15
C ILE A 253 8.51 -15.45 0.78
N LEU A 254 7.66 -14.46 0.55
CA LEU A 254 6.52 -14.19 1.43
C LEU A 254 5.37 -15.20 1.28
N LEU A 255 5.17 -15.73 0.08
CA LEU A 255 4.13 -16.74 -0.14
C LEU A 255 4.54 -18.14 0.30
N ASN A 256 5.83 -18.46 0.30
CA ASN A 256 6.34 -19.81 0.55
C ASN A 256 7.15 -19.91 1.86
N VAL A 257 6.75 -19.14 2.88
CA VAL A 257 7.45 -19.09 4.17
C VAL A 257 7.68 -20.47 4.78
N ALA A 258 6.70 -21.38 4.65
CA ALA A 258 6.79 -22.73 5.18
C ALA A 258 7.86 -23.61 4.48
N LEU A 259 8.29 -23.24 3.27
CA LEU A 259 9.27 -24.03 2.50
C LEU A 259 10.72 -23.67 2.86
N TRP A 260 11.00 -22.39 3.11
CA TRP A 260 12.38 -21.92 3.31
C TRP A 260 12.72 -21.61 4.77
N MET A 261 11.70 -21.32 5.61
CA MET A 261 11.93 -21.01 7.00
C MET A 261 12.28 -22.27 7.80
N PRO A 262 13.35 -22.26 8.63
CA PRO A 262 13.68 -23.38 9.51
C PRO A 262 12.48 -23.74 10.40
N ARG A 263 12.24 -25.06 10.55
CA ARG A 263 11.10 -25.59 11.32
C ARG A 263 10.92 -24.93 12.70
N PRO A 264 11.97 -24.74 13.54
CA PRO A 264 11.79 -24.14 14.87
C PRO A 264 11.31 -22.70 14.77
N LEU A 265 11.76 -21.92 13.79
CA LEU A 265 11.28 -20.53 13.57
C LEU A 265 9.86 -20.50 13.02
N PHE A 266 9.51 -21.43 12.15
CA PHE A 266 8.15 -21.54 11.62
C PHE A 266 7.14 -21.92 12.72
N GLU A 267 7.51 -22.88 13.59
CA GLU A 267 6.69 -23.23 14.76
C GLU A 267 6.60 -22.08 15.77
N LEU A 268 7.71 -21.37 16.04
CA LEU A 268 7.70 -20.18 16.89
C LEU A 268 6.73 -19.13 16.37
N ARG A 269 6.75 -18.88 15.05
CA ARG A 269 5.82 -17.95 14.40
C ARG A 269 4.36 -18.36 14.60
N ARG A 270 4.07 -19.67 14.57
CA ARG A 270 2.73 -20.23 14.67
C ARG A 270 2.21 -20.26 16.11
N THR A 271 3.04 -20.70 17.05
CA THR A 271 2.65 -20.92 18.44
C THR A 271 2.83 -19.69 19.32
N HIS A 272 3.89 -18.92 19.08
CA HIS A 272 4.25 -17.75 19.87
C HIS A 272 4.56 -16.53 19.01
N PRO A 273 3.59 -16.02 18.25
CA PRO A 273 3.82 -14.96 17.25
C PRO A 273 4.32 -13.64 17.86
N VAL A 274 4.06 -13.36 19.14
CA VAL A 274 4.61 -12.19 19.84
C VAL A 274 6.14 -12.28 20.00
N TYR A 275 6.65 -13.45 20.40
CA TYR A 275 8.11 -13.67 20.47
C TYR A 275 8.76 -13.65 19.09
N PHE A 276 8.10 -14.25 18.09
CA PHE A 276 8.60 -14.20 16.72
C PHE A 276 8.68 -12.76 16.21
N ALA A 277 7.66 -11.94 16.47
CA ALA A 277 7.65 -10.53 16.11
C ALA A 277 8.78 -9.75 16.81
N PHE A 278 9.05 -10.06 18.09
CA PHE A 278 10.18 -9.47 18.81
C PHE A 278 11.50 -9.74 18.08
N PHE A 279 11.77 -10.97 17.66
CA PHE A 279 12.98 -11.30 16.91
C PHE A 279 13.02 -10.63 15.53
N CYS A 280 11.88 -10.50 14.84
CA CYS A 280 11.80 -9.69 13.62
C CYS A 280 12.17 -8.22 13.91
N GLY A 281 11.72 -7.67 15.04
CA GLY A 281 12.08 -6.33 15.49
C GLY A 281 13.58 -6.18 15.74
N VAL A 282 14.23 -7.18 16.35
CA VAL A 282 15.70 -7.20 16.50
C VAL A 282 16.40 -7.18 15.14
N ALA A 283 15.95 -8.01 14.19
CA ALA A 283 16.51 -8.04 12.86
C ALA A 283 16.38 -6.69 12.13
N ILE A 284 15.21 -6.03 12.23
CA ILE A 284 14.97 -4.70 11.65
C ILE A 284 15.89 -3.66 12.31
N ALA A 285 16.03 -3.69 13.64
CA ALA A 285 16.90 -2.76 14.36
C ALA A 285 18.36 -2.90 13.93
N VAL A 286 18.86 -4.15 13.82
CA VAL A 286 20.24 -4.43 13.37
C VAL A 286 20.46 -3.96 11.93
N ILE A 287 19.55 -4.28 11.01
CA ILE A 287 19.61 -3.83 9.61
C ILE A 287 19.57 -2.29 9.55
N GLY A 288 18.68 -1.66 10.34
CA GLY A 288 18.54 -0.22 10.40
C GLY A 288 19.82 0.47 10.88
N LEU A 289 20.46 -0.06 11.90
CA LEU A 289 21.76 0.47 12.38
C LEU A 289 22.88 0.24 11.37
N ALA A 290 22.95 -0.94 10.76
CA ALA A 290 23.93 -1.24 9.71
C ALA A 290 23.80 -0.32 8.50
N SER A 291 22.57 0.12 8.18
CA SER A 291 22.27 1.07 7.10
C SER A 291 22.38 2.54 7.51
N ARG A 292 22.86 2.85 8.72
CA ARG A 292 22.88 4.21 9.29
C ARG A 292 21.50 4.88 9.32
N GLY A 293 20.44 4.08 9.56
CA GLY A 293 19.07 4.57 9.70
C GLY A 293 18.27 4.66 8.40
N THR A 294 18.88 4.50 7.23
CA THR A 294 18.19 4.69 5.93
C THR A 294 17.13 3.63 5.64
N THR A 295 17.16 2.47 6.27
CA THR A 295 16.16 1.41 6.04
C THR A 295 14.94 1.49 6.94
N PHE A 296 14.92 2.34 7.97
CA PHE A 296 13.72 2.54 8.78
C PHE A 296 12.58 3.23 8.02
N GLY A 297 11.34 3.00 8.45
CA GLY A 297 10.15 3.61 7.89
C GLY A 297 9.85 3.21 6.45
N SER A 298 9.08 4.02 5.75
CA SER A 298 8.61 3.71 4.38
C SER A 298 9.70 3.83 3.30
N GLY A 299 10.78 4.59 3.55
CA GLY A 299 11.81 4.90 2.55
C GLY A 299 11.44 6.06 1.61
N TYR A 300 10.45 6.86 2.03
CA TYR A 300 9.98 8.01 1.25
C TYR A 300 11.08 9.06 1.02
N ALA A 301 11.79 9.45 2.09
CA ALA A 301 12.81 10.47 2.01
C ALA A 301 14.00 10.05 1.11
N GLU A 302 14.42 8.79 1.24
CA GLU A 302 15.50 8.20 0.46
C GLU A 302 15.14 8.13 -1.03
N ALA A 303 13.94 7.63 -1.35
CA ALA A 303 13.49 7.57 -2.74
C ALA A 303 13.34 8.96 -3.37
N ARG A 304 12.81 9.93 -2.61
CA ARG A 304 12.69 11.32 -3.05
C ARG A 304 14.07 11.97 -3.29
N GLY A 305 15.01 11.77 -2.36
CA GLY A 305 16.38 12.29 -2.52
C GLY A 305 17.07 11.81 -3.80
N LEU A 306 16.88 10.52 -4.17
CA LEU A 306 17.38 9.94 -5.42
C LEU A 306 16.72 10.55 -6.67
N LEU A 307 15.41 10.81 -6.62
CA LEU A 307 14.65 11.36 -7.76
C LEU A 307 14.93 12.84 -8.00
N GLU A 308 15.15 13.60 -6.93
CA GLU A 308 15.52 15.02 -7.02
C GLU A 308 17.03 15.23 -7.26
N SER A 309 17.82 14.16 -7.41
CA SER A 309 19.29 14.16 -7.62
C SER A 309 20.08 14.86 -6.51
N HIS A 310 19.57 14.93 -5.31
CA HIS A 310 20.22 15.60 -4.19
C HIS A 310 21.15 14.68 -3.40
N GLU A 311 20.91 13.36 -3.47
CA GLU A 311 21.64 12.38 -2.66
C GLU A 311 21.93 11.10 -3.46
N THR A 312 23.04 10.45 -3.13
CA THR A 312 23.32 9.07 -3.53
C THR A 312 23.29 8.18 -2.30
N LEU A 313 22.71 7.00 -2.43
CA LEU A 313 22.63 6.03 -1.34
C LEU A 313 23.72 4.95 -1.47
N SER A 314 24.00 4.27 -0.36
CA SER A 314 24.87 3.09 -0.39
C SER A 314 24.37 2.07 -1.42
N PRO A 315 25.23 1.41 -2.18
CA PRO A 315 24.83 0.34 -3.10
C PRO A 315 24.08 -0.81 -2.42
N LEU A 316 24.34 -1.01 -1.11
CA LEU A 316 23.68 -2.03 -0.32
C LEU A 316 22.27 -1.62 0.17
N TYR A 317 21.86 -0.37 -0.04
CA TYR A 317 20.58 0.14 0.47
C TYR A 317 19.38 -0.73 0.01
N ALA A 318 19.30 -1.04 -1.28
CA ALA A 318 18.19 -1.84 -1.81
C ALA A 318 18.11 -3.22 -1.15
N LEU A 319 19.25 -3.89 -0.95
CA LEU A 319 19.32 -5.21 -0.31
C LEU A 319 18.94 -5.15 1.17
N LEU A 320 19.46 -4.17 1.90
CA LEU A 320 19.14 -3.99 3.32
C LEU A 320 17.65 -3.61 3.52
N LYS A 321 17.12 -2.73 2.65
CA LYS A 321 15.70 -2.36 2.67
C LYS A 321 14.79 -3.54 2.35
N PHE A 322 15.19 -4.39 1.40
CA PHE A 322 14.52 -5.64 1.04
C PHE A 322 14.44 -6.59 2.25
N GLY A 323 15.55 -6.80 2.95
CA GLY A 323 15.58 -7.63 4.16
C GLY A 323 14.73 -7.06 5.30
N ALA A 324 14.80 -5.74 5.53
CA ALA A 324 13.99 -5.05 6.53
C ALA A 324 12.48 -5.14 6.22
N LEU A 325 12.09 -5.04 4.94
CA LEU A 325 10.70 -5.20 4.51
C LEU A 325 10.20 -6.63 4.71
N ILE A 326 11.01 -7.64 4.38
CA ILE A 326 10.67 -9.05 4.64
C ILE A 326 10.46 -9.27 6.15
N ALA A 327 11.38 -8.83 7.00
CA ALA A 327 11.26 -8.97 8.45
C ALA A 327 10.01 -8.25 8.99
N SER A 328 9.72 -7.03 8.49
CA SER A 328 8.53 -6.28 8.85
C SER A 328 7.24 -7.01 8.45
N TYR A 329 7.19 -7.57 7.25
CA TYR A 329 6.00 -8.30 6.79
C TYR A 329 5.80 -9.63 7.53
N LEU A 330 6.88 -10.38 7.76
CA LEU A 330 6.83 -11.65 8.48
C LEU A 330 6.39 -11.50 9.93
N SER A 331 6.69 -10.37 10.58
CA SER A 331 6.25 -10.08 11.94
C SER A 331 4.72 -10.05 12.07
N GLY A 332 3.99 -9.79 10.96
CA GLY A 332 2.53 -9.67 10.95
C GLY A 332 2.00 -8.29 11.36
N ILE A 333 2.87 -7.30 11.57
CA ILE A 333 2.45 -5.93 11.88
C ILE A 333 1.61 -5.37 10.72
N PRO A 334 0.51 -4.66 11.01
CA PRO A 334 -0.24 -3.91 10.01
C PRO A 334 0.62 -2.87 9.31
N GLY A 335 0.78 -3.01 7.99
CA GLY A 335 1.58 -2.08 7.19
C GLY A 335 1.55 -2.43 5.71
N GLY A 336 1.62 -1.41 4.85
CA GLY A 336 1.68 -1.56 3.40
C GLY A 336 3.08 -1.90 2.90
N ILE A 337 3.14 -2.56 1.77
CA ILE A 337 4.41 -2.86 1.09
C ILE A 337 4.68 -1.93 -0.09
N PHE A 338 3.74 -1.04 -0.50
CA PHE A 338 3.88 -0.19 -1.69
C PHE A 338 5.05 0.78 -1.58
N ALA A 339 5.03 1.70 -0.61
CA ALA A 339 6.09 2.70 -0.45
C ALA A 339 7.47 2.06 -0.20
N PRO A 340 7.63 1.05 0.68
CA PRO A 340 8.91 0.34 0.78
C PRO A 340 9.34 -0.36 -0.51
N SER A 341 8.42 -0.88 -1.32
CA SER A 341 8.74 -1.44 -2.64
C SER A 341 9.26 -0.38 -3.60
N LEU A 342 8.62 0.78 -3.62
CA LEU A 342 9.10 1.91 -4.43
C LEU A 342 10.52 2.33 -3.98
N ALA A 343 10.78 2.39 -2.67
CA ALA A 343 12.09 2.72 -2.13
C ALA A 343 13.16 1.67 -2.48
N ILE A 344 12.83 0.38 -2.47
CA ILE A 344 13.72 -0.69 -2.95
C ILE A 344 14.01 -0.49 -4.43
N GLY A 345 12.98 -0.24 -5.24
CA GLY A 345 13.13 0.05 -6.67
C GLY A 345 14.06 1.25 -6.91
N ALA A 346 13.86 2.37 -6.21
CA ALA A 346 14.73 3.53 -6.30
C ALA A 346 16.20 3.19 -5.96
N GLY A 347 16.41 2.38 -4.91
CA GLY A 347 17.72 1.89 -4.52
C GLY A 347 18.37 0.97 -5.58
N LEU A 348 17.59 0.13 -6.28
CA LEU A 348 18.09 -0.63 -7.42
C LEU A 348 18.51 0.27 -8.57
N GLY A 349 17.75 1.35 -8.85
CA GLY A 349 18.11 2.37 -9.82
C GLY A 349 19.41 3.10 -9.44
N ASN A 350 19.60 3.41 -8.15
CA ASN A 350 20.85 3.97 -7.64
C ASN A 350 22.04 3.01 -7.85
N THR A 351 21.86 1.71 -7.62
CA THR A 351 22.92 0.73 -7.88
C THR A 351 23.23 0.61 -9.37
N MET A 352 22.20 0.65 -10.24
CA MET A 352 22.40 0.68 -11.71
C MET A 352 23.18 1.91 -12.19
N SER A 353 22.97 3.07 -11.60
CA SER A 353 23.65 4.29 -12.00
C SER A 353 25.16 4.24 -11.79
N LEU A 354 25.65 3.34 -10.92
CA LEU A 354 27.08 3.12 -10.72
C LEU A 354 27.74 2.36 -11.89
N VAL A 355 26.94 1.63 -12.67
CA VAL A 355 27.43 0.82 -13.78
C VAL A 355 27.19 1.49 -15.12
N THR A 356 26.17 2.36 -15.21
CA THR A 356 25.82 3.06 -16.45
C THR A 356 25.70 4.58 -16.21
N SER A 357 26.47 5.35 -16.94
CA SER A 357 26.43 6.82 -16.96
C SER A 357 25.56 7.39 -18.09
N SER A 358 25.03 6.53 -18.98
CA SER A 358 24.28 6.96 -20.17
C SER A 358 22.86 7.43 -19.87
N VAL A 359 22.32 7.08 -18.69
CA VAL A 359 20.96 7.48 -18.26
C VAL A 359 21.03 8.14 -16.88
N PRO A 360 20.41 9.31 -16.68
CA PRO A 360 20.42 10.01 -15.40
C PRO A 360 19.85 9.15 -14.25
N LEU A 361 20.44 9.28 -13.05
CA LEU A 361 19.99 8.58 -11.84
C LEU A 361 18.49 8.70 -11.57
N PRO A 362 17.83 9.89 -11.65
CA PRO A 362 16.40 10.00 -11.43
C PRO A 362 15.57 9.13 -12.38
N SER A 363 15.98 9.05 -13.64
CA SER A 363 15.28 8.22 -14.63
C SER A 363 15.45 6.73 -14.34
N LEU A 364 16.67 6.28 -13.96
CA LEU A 364 16.91 4.89 -13.55
C LEU A 364 16.14 4.54 -12.29
N ALA A 365 16.11 5.45 -11.31
CA ALA A 365 15.33 5.27 -10.08
C ALA A 365 13.84 5.12 -10.41
N ALA A 366 13.27 5.98 -11.25
CA ALA A 366 11.86 5.90 -11.65
C ALA A 366 11.53 4.60 -12.39
N LEU A 367 12.37 4.17 -13.34
CA LEU A 367 12.20 2.89 -14.05
C LEU A 367 12.21 1.70 -13.09
N CYS A 368 13.18 1.66 -12.17
CA CYS A 368 13.28 0.58 -11.20
C CYS A 368 12.17 0.62 -10.14
N MET A 369 11.67 1.80 -9.73
CA MET A 369 10.52 1.95 -8.85
C MET A 369 9.28 1.29 -9.46
N VAL A 370 8.98 1.63 -10.70
CA VAL A 370 7.85 1.05 -11.43
C VAL A 370 8.04 -0.45 -11.62
N GLY A 371 9.19 -0.88 -12.09
CA GLY A 371 9.47 -2.28 -12.37
C GLY A 371 9.36 -3.15 -11.11
N TYR A 372 9.91 -2.71 -9.98
CA TYR A 372 9.84 -3.47 -8.74
C TYR A 372 8.42 -3.54 -8.18
N LEU A 373 7.68 -2.41 -8.16
CA LEU A 373 6.29 -2.39 -7.70
C LEU A 373 5.42 -3.29 -8.59
N ALA A 374 5.57 -3.19 -9.92
CA ALA A 374 4.84 -4.00 -10.89
C ALA A 374 5.16 -5.50 -10.74
N ALA A 375 6.41 -5.86 -10.46
CA ALA A 375 6.81 -7.24 -10.23
C ALA A 375 6.23 -7.81 -8.93
N VAL A 376 6.18 -7.02 -7.84
CA VAL A 376 5.63 -7.44 -6.55
C VAL A 376 4.11 -7.59 -6.60
N THR A 377 3.41 -6.61 -7.18
CA THR A 377 1.93 -6.60 -7.22
C THR A 377 1.37 -7.43 -8.37
N GLN A 378 2.13 -7.54 -9.47
CA GLN A 378 1.68 -8.07 -10.77
C GLN A 378 0.50 -7.28 -11.39
N SER A 379 0.47 -5.97 -11.09
CA SER A 379 -0.48 -4.99 -11.62
C SER A 379 0.31 -3.88 -12.34
N PRO A 380 0.74 -4.14 -13.60
CA PRO A 380 1.62 -3.23 -14.32
C PRO A 380 1.00 -1.88 -14.61
N ILE A 381 -0.30 -1.82 -14.98
CA ILE A 381 -0.95 -0.55 -15.30
C ILE A 381 -1.05 0.33 -14.06
N THR A 382 -1.48 -0.23 -12.94
CA THR A 382 -1.52 0.47 -11.65
C THR A 382 -0.15 1.00 -11.24
N SER A 383 0.89 0.17 -11.38
CA SER A 383 2.24 0.52 -10.94
C SER A 383 2.83 1.69 -11.71
N PHE A 384 2.70 1.69 -13.06
CA PHE A 384 3.24 2.81 -13.83
C PHE A 384 2.42 4.10 -13.65
N VAL A 385 1.08 4.00 -13.52
CA VAL A 385 0.22 5.17 -13.29
C VAL A 385 0.50 5.78 -11.93
N ILE A 386 0.65 4.97 -10.88
CA ILE A 386 1.01 5.45 -9.54
C ILE A 386 2.29 6.28 -9.60
N VAL A 387 3.38 5.72 -10.13
CA VAL A 387 4.66 6.42 -10.12
C VAL A 387 4.63 7.62 -11.07
N MET A 388 4.01 7.50 -12.25
CA MET A 388 3.85 8.61 -13.19
C MET A 388 3.17 9.83 -12.54
N GLU A 389 2.06 9.63 -11.80
CA GLU A 389 1.40 10.73 -11.09
C GLU A 389 2.24 11.26 -9.91
N MET A 390 3.02 10.39 -9.25
CA MET A 390 3.84 10.78 -8.09
C MET A 390 5.05 11.65 -8.43
N ILE A 391 5.55 11.56 -9.66
CA ILE A 391 6.81 12.24 -10.10
C ILE A 391 6.59 13.24 -11.22
N ASP A 392 5.34 13.52 -11.63
CA ASP A 392 5.01 14.31 -12.85
C ASP A 392 5.70 13.74 -14.10
N GLY A 393 5.76 12.41 -14.18
CA GLY A 393 6.57 11.67 -15.15
C GLY A 393 5.91 11.46 -16.53
N HIS A 394 5.07 12.39 -16.99
CA HIS A 394 4.33 12.26 -18.26
C HIS A 394 5.23 12.02 -19.48
N GLN A 395 6.45 12.56 -19.48
CA GLN A 395 7.42 12.35 -20.56
C GLN A 395 8.00 10.93 -20.59
N MET A 396 7.91 10.19 -19.47
CA MET A 396 8.43 8.83 -19.33
C MET A 396 7.34 7.74 -19.39
N VAL A 397 6.11 8.06 -19.79
CA VAL A 397 4.99 7.11 -19.81
C VAL A 397 5.35 5.81 -20.55
N MET A 398 5.89 5.90 -21.77
CA MET A 398 6.25 4.73 -22.57
C MET A 398 7.35 3.87 -21.92
N PRO A 399 8.49 4.42 -21.46
CA PRO A 399 9.49 3.66 -20.75
C PRO A 399 8.98 3.02 -19.46
N LEU A 400 8.22 3.77 -18.61
CA LEU A 400 7.64 3.26 -17.38
C LEU A 400 6.67 2.10 -17.62
N MET A 401 5.80 2.24 -18.65
CA MET A 401 4.86 1.20 -19.03
C MET A 401 5.59 -0.06 -19.54
N ALA A 402 6.63 0.10 -20.36
CA ALA A 402 7.41 -1.02 -20.89
C ALA A 402 8.10 -1.80 -19.76
N VAL A 403 8.76 -1.09 -18.81
CA VAL A 403 9.39 -1.75 -17.65
C VAL A 403 8.35 -2.45 -16.77
N ALA A 404 7.20 -1.80 -16.51
CA ALA A 404 6.13 -2.40 -15.72
C ALA A 404 5.65 -3.74 -16.32
N LEU A 405 5.39 -3.74 -17.63
CA LEU A 405 4.92 -4.93 -18.33
C LEU A 405 5.97 -6.05 -18.33
N LEU A 406 7.23 -5.74 -18.70
CA LEU A 406 8.31 -6.72 -18.76
C LEU A 406 8.64 -7.29 -17.38
N ALA A 407 8.80 -6.44 -16.36
CA ALA A 407 9.08 -6.88 -15.00
C ALA A 407 7.95 -7.76 -14.43
N THR A 408 6.70 -7.42 -14.73
CA THR A 408 5.54 -8.26 -14.37
C THR A 408 5.60 -9.63 -15.01
N GLN A 409 5.93 -9.72 -16.32
CA GLN A 409 6.02 -11.02 -17.00
C GLN A 409 7.15 -11.88 -16.39
N ILE A 410 8.31 -11.28 -16.11
CA ILE A 410 9.40 -11.96 -15.43
C ILE A 410 8.98 -12.45 -14.04
N SER A 411 8.33 -11.61 -13.24
CA SER A 411 7.86 -11.99 -11.91
C SER A 411 6.85 -13.14 -11.95
N ARG A 412 5.96 -13.18 -12.94
CA ARG A 412 4.95 -14.25 -13.13
C ARG A 412 5.57 -15.62 -13.38
N THR A 413 6.80 -15.71 -13.89
CA THR A 413 7.52 -16.98 -14.05
C THR A 413 8.05 -17.53 -12.72
N ILE A 414 8.19 -16.65 -11.69
CA ILE A 414 8.77 -16.99 -10.39
C ILE A 414 7.69 -17.26 -9.34
N THR A 415 6.62 -16.44 -9.34
CA THR A 415 5.59 -16.48 -8.29
C THR A 415 4.21 -16.13 -8.83
N PRO A 416 3.12 -16.67 -8.25
CA PRO A 416 1.77 -16.22 -8.55
C PRO A 416 1.51 -14.83 -7.96
N SER A 417 0.38 -14.20 -8.35
CA SER A 417 -0.04 -12.89 -7.85
C SER A 417 -0.13 -12.85 -6.32
N PHE A 418 0.64 -11.96 -5.71
CA PHE A 418 0.85 -11.89 -4.27
C PHE A 418 -0.46 -11.63 -3.51
N TYR A 419 -1.17 -10.55 -3.83
CA TYR A 419 -2.36 -10.16 -3.08
C TYR A 419 -3.54 -11.11 -3.28
N HIS A 420 -3.74 -11.62 -4.49
CA HIS A 420 -4.82 -12.57 -4.76
C HIS A 420 -4.58 -13.93 -4.11
N THR A 421 -3.33 -14.39 -4.07
CA THR A 421 -2.98 -15.63 -3.35
C THR A 421 -3.24 -15.50 -1.86
N LEU A 422 -2.90 -14.35 -1.27
CA LEU A 422 -3.21 -14.07 0.14
C LEU A 422 -4.73 -13.93 0.38
N ALA A 423 -5.46 -13.24 -0.50
CA ALA A 423 -6.92 -13.13 -0.40
C ALA A 423 -7.59 -14.51 -0.43
N HIS A 424 -7.13 -15.41 -1.29
CA HIS A 424 -7.61 -16.80 -1.33
C HIS A 424 -7.34 -17.54 -0.01
N ARG A 425 -6.20 -17.32 0.64
CA ARG A 425 -5.91 -17.90 1.98
C ARG A 425 -6.87 -17.39 3.04
N PHE A 426 -7.21 -16.10 3.06
CA PHE A 426 -8.25 -15.56 3.97
C PHE A 426 -9.61 -16.22 3.77
N ARG A 427 -9.99 -16.48 2.52
CA ARG A 427 -11.26 -17.17 2.21
C ARG A 427 -11.26 -18.64 2.61
N SER A 428 -10.17 -19.35 2.38
CA SER A 428 -10.08 -20.78 2.75
C SER A 428 -10.08 -20.99 4.26
N SER A 429 -9.36 -20.14 5.02
CA SER A 429 -9.35 -20.24 6.49
C SER A 429 -10.70 -19.94 7.13
N SER A 430 -11.52 -19.09 6.51
CA SER A 430 -12.88 -18.80 7.01
C SER A 430 -13.92 -19.89 6.70
N ARG A 431 -13.63 -20.78 5.75
CA ARG A 431 -14.52 -21.91 5.36
C ARG A 431 -14.27 -23.18 6.16
N LEU A 432 -13.12 -23.29 6.81
CA LEU A 432 -12.88 -24.38 7.76
C LEU A 432 -13.76 -24.13 8.99
N PRO A 433 -14.68 -25.06 9.37
CA PRO A 433 -15.37 -24.95 10.64
C PRO A 433 -14.29 -24.82 11.72
N ALA A 434 -14.54 -23.96 12.72
CA ALA A 434 -13.69 -23.86 13.89
C ALA A 434 -13.54 -25.28 14.44
N LEU A 435 -12.44 -25.94 14.11
CA LEU A 435 -12.05 -27.17 14.75
C LEU A 435 -11.97 -26.81 16.22
N SER A 436 -12.93 -27.37 16.97
CA SER A 436 -13.11 -27.29 18.39
C SER A 436 -11.78 -27.01 19.10
N SER A 437 -11.75 -25.95 19.91
CA SER A 437 -10.80 -25.83 21.02
C SER A 437 -10.56 -27.24 21.59
N PRO A 438 -9.33 -27.68 21.81
CA PRO A 438 -9.11 -28.85 22.65
C PRO A 438 -9.55 -28.46 24.05
N SER A 439 -10.84 -28.80 24.36
CA SER A 439 -11.27 -28.94 25.71
C SER A 439 -10.66 -30.26 26.22
N SER A 440 -9.83 -30.15 27.24
CA SER A 440 -9.55 -31.16 28.29
C SER A 440 -9.31 -32.59 27.76
N ILE A 441 -8.06 -33.00 27.62
CA ILE A 441 -7.49 -34.10 28.39
C ILE A 441 -6.00 -33.82 28.54
#